data_daf7724319435e70ad30ad04a805292f
#
_entry.id   daf7724319435e70ad30ad04a805292f
#
_cell.length_a   1.000
_cell.length_b   1.000
_cell.length_c   1.000
_cell.angle_alpha   90.00
_cell.angle_beta   90.00
_cell.angle_gamma   90.00
#
_symmetry.space_group_name_H-M   'P 1'
#
loop_
_entity.id
_entity.type
_entity.pdbx_description
1 polymer ?
#
loop_
_entity_poly.entity_id
_entity_poly.type
_entity_poly.pdbx_seq_one_letter_code
_entity_poly.pdbx_strand_id
1 'polypeptide(L)'
;MLTGLVVTPDKNDVNTDTINALKTIKQVPPGTYSVLKTNIIGKWFINEQNLVFHRQPFSTLVCQNEVQQSSLMNYLIDETSTLSTMRSYLENAVKKRVCTTERPIACLLSGGLDSSLICALVAKEVRETQGKQIETYCIGLEGSDDLKYAREVASHLNTLHYEIVVTEKDFLSAIPEVIRKIESYDTTTVRASVGNYLVSKYISENSSAKVIFNGDGADELMGGYLYFHKAEDPIEFDKECRRLLSHIHFFDVLRSDKSIASCGLEARTPFLD
;
A
#
# COMPACT_ATOMS: atom_id res chain seq x y z
N MET A 1 -8.22 1.77 0.72
CA MET A 1 -9.20 0.67 0.96
C MET A 1 -9.70 0.78 2.39
N LEU A 2 -11.00 0.97 2.60
CA LEU A 2 -11.57 0.88 3.94
C LEU A 2 -11.72 -0.59 4.29
N THR A 3 -10.88 -1.12 5.16
CA THR A 3 -11.09 -2.42 5.78
C THR A 3 -12.18 -2.29 6.81
N GLY A 4 -13.44 -2.44 6.38
CA GLY A 4 -14.58 -2.44 7.29
C GLY A 4 -14.64 -3.74 8.10
N LEU A 5 -14.60 -3.63 9.42
CA LEU A 5 -14.86 -4.75 10.32
C LEU A 5 -16.37 -4.88 10.51
N VAL A 6 -16.95 -6.00 10.07
CA VAL A 6 -18.37 -6.27 10.29
C VAL A 6 -18.54 -7.23 11.46
N VAL A 7 -19.13 -6.76 12.52
CA VAL A 7 -19.55 -7.60 13.65
C VAL A 7 -20.97 -8.08 13.40
N THR A 8 -21.17 -9.39 13.19
CA THR A 8 -22.51 -9.99 13.14
C THR A 8 -22.83 -10.60 14.50
N PRO A 9 -23.78 -10.06 15.26
CA PRO A 9 -24.18 -10.73 16.49
C PRO A 9 -24.89 -12.05 16.16
N ASP A 10 -24.48 -13.12 16.83
CA ASP A 10 -25.17 -14.41 16.74
C ASP A 10 -26.57 -14.30 17.37
N LYS A 11 -27.55 -14.94 16.76
CA LYS A 11 -28.96 -14.72 17.06
C LYS A 11 -29.42 -15.22 18.47
N ASN A 12 -28.56 -15.88 19.23
CA ASN A 12 -28.95 -16.62 20.41
C ASN A 12 -28.21 -16.34 21.73
N ASP A 13 -27.30 -15.36 21.81
CA ASP A 13 -26.58 -15.13 23.06
C ASP A 13 -26.48 -13.65 23.44
N VAL A 14 -27.32 -13.24 24.36
CA VAL A 14 -27.34 -11.91 24.99
C VAL A 14 -26.31 -11.81 26.13
N ASN A 15 -25.61 -12.89 26.51
CA ASN A 15 -24.86 -12.92 27.77
C ASN A 15 -23.51 -13.67 27.76
N THR A 16 -22.91 -14.00 26.64
CA THR A 16 -21.59 -14.63 26.63
C THR A 16 -20.57 -13.79 25.89
N ASP A 17 -19.77 -13.14 26.69
CA ASP A 17 -18.38 -12.79 26.58
C ASP A 17 -17.79 -12.38 25.22
N THR A 18 -17.06 -11.30 25.26
CA THR A 18 -16.17 -10.72 24.25
C THR A 18 -15.45 -11.77 23.37
N ILE A 19 -15.17 -12.96 23.89
CA ILE A 19 -14.49 -14.05 23.17
C ILE A 19 -15.40 -14.72 22.12
N ASN A 20 -16.70 -14.83 22.35
CA ASN A 20 -17.64 -15.37 21.37
C ASN A 20 -17.95 -14.34 20.27
N ALA A 21 -17.95 -13.05 20.60
CA ALA A 21 -18.07 -11.98 19.62
C ALA A 21 -16.88 -11.98 18.62
N LEU A 22 -15.66 -12.26 19.09
CA LEU A 22 -14.46 -12.34 18.25
C LEU A 22 -14.54 -13.45 17.18
N LYS A 23 -15.27 -14.53 17.41
CA LYS A 23 -15.47 -15.60 16.42
C LYS A 23 -16.35 -15.17 15.23
N THR A 24 -17.13 -14.11 15.40
CA THR A 24 -18.04 -13.60 14.36
C THR A 24 -17.48 -12.39 13.60
N ILE A 25 -16.31 -11.90 13.99
CA ILE A 25 -15.63 -10.80 13.29
C ILE A 25 -15.00 -11.34 12.00
N LYS A 26 -15.39 -10.78 10.87
CA LYS A 26 -14.85 -11.14 9.56
C LYS A 26 -14.39 -9.88 8.84
N GLN A 27 -13.24 -9.99 8.18
CA GLN A 27 -12.79 -8.96 7.28
C GLN A 27 -13.65 -8.94 6.00
N VAL A 28 -13.97 -7.75 5.49
CA VAL A 28 -14.60 -7.63 4.17
C VAL A 28 -13.58 -8.07 3.12
N PRO A 29 -13.91 -9.05 2.24
CA PRO A 29 -12.99 -9.52 1.23
C PRO A 29 -12.54 -8.39 0.30
N PRO A 30 -11.26 -8.31 -0.08
CA PRO A 30 -10.77 -7.33 -1.04
C PRO A 30 -11.55 -7.37 -2.36
N GLY A 31 -11.70 -6.21 -3.02
CA GLY A 31 -12.43 -6.11 -4.27
C GLY A 31 -13.94 -6.35 -4.16
N THR A 32 -14.49 -6.36 -2.94
CA THR A 32 -15.93 -6.54 -2.70
C THR A 32 -16.52 -5.38 -1.91
N TYR A 33 -17.84 -5.24 -2.01
CA TYR A 33 -18.62 -4.35 -1.14
C TYR A 33 -19.88 -5.07 -0.65
N SER A 34 -20.45 -4.57 0.44
CA SER A 34 -21.73 -5.06 0.97
C SER A 34 -22.65 -3.89 1.23
N VAL A 35 -23.95 -4.10 1.02
CA VAL A 35 -24.99 -3.10 1.25
C VAL A 35 -25.75 -3.44 2.52
N LEU A 36 -25.66 -2.56 3.52
CA LEU A 36 -26.44 -2.65 4.74
C LEU A 36 -27.61 -1.67 4.64
N LYS A 37 -28.78 -2.12 5.09
CA LYS A 37 -29.99 -1.29 5.16
C LYS A 37 -30.56 -1.35 6.57
N THR A 38 -31.34 -0.33 6.94
CA THR A 38 -32.15 -0.32 8.14
C THR A 38 -33.61 -0.66 7.80
N ASN A 39 -34.28 -1.40 8.67
CA ASN A 39 -35.73 -1.57 8.58
C ASN A 39 -36.46 -0.40 9.28
N ILE A 40 -37.79 -0.42 9.24
CA ILE A 40 -38.66 0.62 9.80
C ILE A 40 -38.46 0.84 11.32
N ILE A 41 -37.97 -0.17 12.02
CA ILE A 41 -37.68 -0.11 13.48
C ILE A 41 -36.20 0.22 13.78
N GLY A 42 -35.44 0.64 12.76
CA GLY A 42 -34.03 1.04 12.91
C GLY A 42 -33.03 -0.12 13.04
N LYS A 43 -33.45 -1.38 12.86
CA LYS A 43 -32.54 -2.52 12.91
C LYS A 43 -31.80 -2.68 11.59
N TRP A 44 -30.46 -2.79 11.65
CA TRP A 44 -29.60 -3.06 10.50
C TRP A 44 -29.72 -4.50 10.02
N PHE A 45 -29.68 -4.68 8.70
CA PHE A 45 -29.56 -6.00 8.07
C PHE A 45 -28.71 -5.90 6.79
N ILE A 46 -28.10 -7.03 6.43
CA ILE A 46 -27.33 -7.14 5.19
C ILE A 46 -28.32 -7.35 4.05
N ASN A 47 -28.36 -6.41 3.11
CA ASN A 47 -29.20 -6.50 1.92
C ASN A 47 -28.48 -7.27 0.81
N GLU A 48 -27.20 -6.97 0.63
CA GLU A 48 -26.30 -7.60 -0.35
C GLU A 48 -24.94 -7.79 0.30
N GLN A 49 -24.30 -8.93 0.07
CA GLN A 49 -23.04 -9.28 0.72
C GLN A 49 -21.98 -9.69 -0.30
N ASN A 50 -20.77 -9.15 -0.13
CA ASN A 50 -19.57 -9.52 -0.89
C ASN A 50 -19.76 -9.41 -2.42
N LEU A 51 -20.45 -8.39 -2.88
CA LEU A 51 -20.56 -8.09 -4.30
C LEU A 51 -19.20 -7.68 -4.86
N VAL A 52 -18.74 -8.37 -5.90
CA VAL A 52 -17.43 -8.14 -6.49
C VAL A 52 -17.50 -6.92 -7.40
N PHE A 53 -16.68 -5.90 -7.13
CA PHE A 53 -16.51 -4.73 -8.00
C PHE A 53 -15.14 -4.69 -8.69
N HIS A 54 -14.15 -5.43 -8.15
CA HIS A 54 -12.82 -5.54 -8.74
C HIS A 54 -12.36 -6.99 -8.71
N ARG A 55 -11.86 -7.46 -9.85
CA ARG A 55 -11.16 -8.75 -9.98
C ARG A 55 -9.78 -8.49 -10.56
N GLN A 56 -8.78 -9.17 -10.06
CA GLN A 56 -7.47 -9.13 -10.70
C GLN A 56 -7.63 -9.57 -12.17
N PRO A 57 -7.09 -8.79 -13.12
CA PRO A 57 -7.14 -9.17 -14.52
C PRO A 57 -6.40 -10.50 -14.75
N PHE A 58 -6.86 -11.29 -15.72
CA PHE A 58 -6.11 -12.46 -16.14
C PHE A 58 -4.76 -12.05 -16.74
N SER A 59 -3.71 -12.85 -16.47
CA SER A 59 -2.45 -12.68 -17.16
C SER A 59 -2.59 -13.05 -18.64
N THR A 60 -2.16 -12.15 -19.49
CA THR A 60 -2.04 -12.47 -20.92
C THR A 60 -1.01 -13.56 -21.19
N LEU A 61 0.01 -13.71 -20.32
CA LEU A 61 1.01 -14.78 -20.42
C LEU A 61 0.40 -16.19 -20.25
N VAL A 62 -0.54 -16.35 -19.30
CA VAL A 62 -1.23 -17.65 -19.12
C VAL A 62 -2.12 -17.96 -20.32
N CYS A 63 -2.87 -16.98 -20.83
CA CYS A 63 -3.70 -17.15 -22.01
C CYS A 63 -2.89 -17.41 -23.28
N GLN A 64 -1.69 -16.84 -23.37
CA GLN A 64 -0.83 -16.98 -24.54
C GLN A 64 -0.14 -18.34 -24.62
N ASN A 65 0.15 -18.99 -23.49
CA ASN A 65 0.75 -20.34 -23.51
C ASN A 65 -0.20 -21.44 -23.96
N GLU A 66 -1.51 -21.27 -23.82
CA GLU A 66 -2.49 -22.18 -24.42
C GLU A 66 -2.59 -21.99 -25.94
N VAL A 67 -2.19 -20.85 -26.46
CA VAL A 67 -2.24 -20.49 -27.90
C VAL A 67 -0.85 -20.64 -28.57
N GLN A 68 0.23 -20.79 -27.79
CA GLN A 68 1.56 -20.61 -28.33
C GLN A 68 2.49 -21.80 -28.30
N GLN A 69 2.45 -22.45 -29.34
CA GLN A 69 3.66 -23.00 -30.01
C GLN A 69 4.01 -22.18 -31.29
N SER A 70 3.56 -20.98 -31.48
CA SER A 70 3.84 -20.21 -32.68
C SER A 70 4.72 -19.00 -32.43
N SER A 71 5.70 -18.80 -33.31
CA SER A 71 6.70 -17.76 -33.43
C SER A 71 6.18 -16.30 -33.47
N LEU A 72 4.93 -16.05 -33.15
CA LEU A 72 4.28 -14.73 -33.15
C LEU A 72 4.57 -13.88 -31.91
N MET A 73 5.05 -14.49 -30.81
CA MET A 73 5.27 -13.76 -29.54
C MET A 73 6.43 -12.79 -29.58
N ASN A 74 7.51 -13.12 -30.26
CA ASN A 74 8.65 -12.21 -30.37
C ASN A 74 8.32 -10.93 -31.19
N TYR A 75 7.16 -10.91 -31.84
CA TYR A 75 6.72 -9.78 -32.67
C TYR A 75 5.80 -8.80 -31.93
N LEU A 76 5.24 -9.17 -30.78
CA LEU A 76 4.17 -8.42 -30.12
C LEU A 76 4.62 -7.64 -28.86
N ILE A 77 5.84 -7.87 -28.36
CA ILE A 77 6.35 -7.12 -27.22
C ILE A 77 7.42 -6.16 -27.73
N ASP A 78 6.98 -5.02 -28.25
CA ASP A 78 7.85 -3.86 -28.34
C ASP A 78 8.10 -3.34 -26.94
N GLU A 79 9.35 -3.51 -26.45
CA GLU A 79 9.77 -3.06 -25.14
C GLU A 79 9.50 -1.57 -24.95
N THR A 80 9.75 -0.75 -25.95
CA THR A 80 9.51 0.69 -25.92
C THR A 80 8.03 1.02 -25.72
N SER A 81 7.15 0.32 -26.42
CA SER A 81 5.70 0.48 -26.28
C SER A 81 5.22 0.01 -24.92
N THR A 82 5.76 -1.09 -24.42
CA THR A 82 5.43 -1.64 -23.10
C THR A 82 5.84 -0.67 -21.99
N LEU A 83 7.07 -0.18 -22.01
CA LEU A 83 7.57 0.80 -21.04
C LEU A 83 6.78 2.11 -21.07
N SER A 84 6.43 2.58 -22.29
CA SER A 84 5.59 3.77 -22.45
C SER A 84 4.19 3.58 -21.84
N THR A 85 3.63 2.41 -22.03
CA THR A 85 2.32 2.04 -21.49
C THR A 85 2.36 1.97 -19.95
N MET A 86 3.35 1.27 -19.39
CA MET A 86 3.55 1.18 -17.93
C MET A 86 3.73 2.57 -17.31
N ARG A 87 4.55 3.41 -17.93
CA ARG A 87 4.74 4.79 -17.50
C ARG A 87 3.42 5.56 -17.48
N SER A 88 2.64 5.46 -18.56
CA SER A 88 1.34 6.14 -18.67
C SER A 88 0.36 5.68 -17.58
N TYR A 89 0.28 4.39 -17.29
CA TYR A 89 -0.56 3.89 -16.20
C TYR A 89 -0.12 4.42 -14.85
N LEU A 90 1.17 4.41 -14.55
CA LEU A 90 1.68 4.89 -13.26
C LEU A 90 1.52 6.41 -13.11
N GLU A 91 1.79 7.19 -14.16
CA GLU A 91 1.53 8.64 -14.17
C GLU A 91 0.03 8.93 -13.93
N ASN A 92 -0.86 8.18 -14.56
CA ASN A 92 -2.32 8.32 -14.35
C ASN A 92 -2.75 7.93 -12.93
N ALA A 93 -2.19 6.86 -12.38
CA ALA A 93 -2.44 6.43 -11.00
C ALA A 93 -2.04 7.50 -9.98
N VAL A 94 -0.87 8.12 -10.18
CA VAL A 94 -0.41 9.24 -9.34
C VAL A 94 -1.31 10.45 -9.52
N LYS A 95 -1.57 10.88 -10.76
CA LYS A 95 -2.42 12.03 -11.07
C LYS A 95 -3.80 11.91 -10.44
N LYS A 96 -4.46 10.77 -10.61
CA LYS A 96 -5.77 10.47 -10.01
C LYS A 96 -5.73 10.67 -8.49
N ARG A 97 -4.66 10.22 -7.82
CA ARG A 97 -4.52 10.32 -6.38
C ARG A 97 -4.10 11.71 -5.89
N VAL A 98 -3.34 12.46 -6.67
CA VAL A 98 -2.98 13.86 -6.35
C VAL A 98 -4.20 14.77 -6.53
N CYS A 99 -4.98 14.60 -7.60
CA CYS A 99 -6.12 15.46 -7.90
C CYS A 99 -7.36 15.21 -7.02
N THR A 100 -7.42 14.10 -6.28
CA THR A 100 -8.58 13.76 -5.42
C THR A 100 -8.40 14.18 -3.96
N THR A 101 -7.51 15.11 -3.67
CA THR A 101 -7.34 15.67 -2.33
C THR A 101 -7.12 17.17 -2.38
N GLU A 102 -7.69 17.87 -1.40
CA GLU A 102 -7.40 19.27 -1.10
C GLU A 102 -6.40 19.41 0.06
N ARG A 103 -6.04 18.29 0.68
CA ARG A 103 -5.12 18.28 1.83
C ARG A 103 -3.67 18.26 1.36
N PRO A 104 -2.76 18.87 2.13
CA PRO A 104 -1.32 18.82 1.83
C PRO A 104 -0.81 17.38 1.73
N ILE A 105 0.07 17.18 0.76
CA ILE A 105 0.63 15.88 0.38
C ILE A 105 2.08 15.79 0.84
N ALA A 106 2.47 14.63 1.35
CA ALA A 106 3.85 14.25 1.59
C ALA A 106 4.15 12.85 1.02
N CYS A 107 5.43 12.51 0.89
CA CYS A 107 5.86 11.20 0.45
C CYS A 107 6.83 10.58 1.46
N LEU A 108 6.75 9.26 1.65
CA LEU A 108 7.81 8.48 2.29
C LEU A 108 8.89 8.19 1.25
N LEU A 109 10.14 8.46 1.58
CA LEU A 109 11.27 8.35 0.68
C LEU A 109 12.43 7.64 1.37
N SER A 110 12.67 6.38 1.02
CA SER A 110 13.81 5.61 1.53
C SER A 110 15.07 5.73 0.65
N GLY A 111 14.93 6.31 -0.55
CA GLY A 111 16.00 6.32 -1.55
C GLY A 111 16.07 5.04 -2.40
N GLY A 112 15.28 4.02 -2.09
CA GLY A 112 15.06 2.85 -2.94
C GLY A 112 14.30 3.21 -4.22
N LEU A 113 14.35 2.32 -5.23
CA LEU A 113 13.78 2.57 -6.56
C LEU A 113 12.30 2.97 -6.50
N ASP A 114 11.49 2.19 -5.78
CA ASP A 114 10.03 2.32 -5.78
C ASP A 114 9.56 3.61 -5.12
N SER A 115 10.07 3.91 -3.93
CA SER A 115 9.77 5.15 -3.22
C SER A 115 10.26 6.37 -4.00
N SER A 116 11.42 6.29 -4.64
CA SER A 116 11.99 7.37 -5.44
C SER A 116 11.17 7.65 -6.69
N LEU A 117 10.69 6.60 -7.38
CA LEU A 117 9.83 6.72 -8.55
C LEU A 117 8.49 7.39 -8.20
N ILE A 118 7.84 6.94 -7.14
CA ILE A 118 6.59 7.56 -6.68
C ILE A 118 6.82 9.01 -6.27
N CYS A 119 7.86 9.30 -5.49
CA CYS A 119 8.19 10.67 -5.10
C CYS A 119 8.44 11.57 -6.33
N ALA A 120 9.15 11.07 -7.35
CA ALA A 120 9.41 11.83 -8.56
C ALA A 120 8.12 12.19 -9.32
N LEU A 121 7.22 11.21 -9.46
CA LEU A 121 5.95 11.42 -10.15
C LEU A 121 5.02 12.35 -9.38
N VAL A 122 4.93 12.19 -8.05
CA VAL A 122 4.13 13.07 -7.18
C VAL A 122 4.69 14.48 -7.17
N ALA A 123 6.03 14.65 -7.05
CA ALA A 123 6.68 15.95 -7.07
C ALA A 123 6.44 16.69 -8.40
N LYS A 124 6.51 15.95 -9.51
CA LYS A 124 6.20 16.48 -10.86
C LYS A 124 4.74 16.96 -10.92
N GLU A 125 3.78 16.09 -10.58
CA GLU A 125 2.34 16.38 -10.68
C GLU A 125 1.93 17.55 -9.76
N VAL A 126 2.41 17.58 -8.51
CA VAL A 126 2.11 18.67 -7.57
C VAL A 126 2.73 20.00 -8.03
N ARG A 127 3.93 19.96 -8.59
CA ARG A 127 4.58 21.17 -9.13
C ARG A 127 3.82 21.71 -10.33
N GLU A 128 3.39 20.84 -11.25
CA GLU A 128 2.66 21.24 -12.46
C GLU A 128 1.25 21.73 -12.15
N THR A 129 0.55 21.12 -11.19
CA THR A 129 -0.86 21.44 -10.91
C THR A 129 -1.04 22.50 -9.83
N GLN A 130 -0.13 22.58 -8.85
CA GLN A 130 -0.28 23.43 -7.67
C GLN A 130 0.84 24.48 -7.52
N GLY A 131 1.93 24.37 -8.30
CA GLY A 131 3.11 25.26 -8.20
C GLY A 131 3.86 25.11 -6.87
N LYS A 132 3.73 23.97 -6.17
CA LYS A 132 4.29 23.75 -4.83
C LYS A 132 5.38 22.67 -4.84
N GLN A 133 6.26 22.75 -3.85
CA GLN A 133 7.14 21.63 -3.48
C GLN A 133 6.40 20.69 -2.52
N ILE A 134 6.70 19.39 -2.62
CA ILE A 134 6.20 18.39 -1.67
C ILE A 134 7.19 18.22 -0.52
N GLU A 135 6.66 17.79 0.62
CA GLU A 135 7.45 17.29 1.74
C GLU A 135 7.81 15.81 1.49
N THR A 136 9.05 15.43 1.80
CA THR A 136 9.50 14.03 1.76
C THR A 136 10.11 13.66 3.09
N TYR A 137 9.87 12.44 3.55
CA TYR A 137 10.26 11.97 4.87
C TYR A 137 11.00 10.64 4.78
N CYS A 138 12.14 10.56 5.45
CA CYS A 138 12.88 9.35 5.66
C CYS A 138 13.11 9.10 7.15
N ILE A 139 13.16 7.84 7.57
CA ILE A 139 13.49 7.44 8.93
C ILE A 139 14.58 6.38 8.89
N GLY A 140 15.54 6.48 9.77
CA GLY A 140 16.63 5.51 9.85
C GLY A 140 17.49 5.69 11.09
N LEU A 141 18.39 4.73 11.31
CA LEU A 141 19.48 4.86 12.27
C LEU A 141 20.53 5.82 11.73
N GLU A 142 21.29 6.45 12.62
CA GLU A 142 22.40 7.30 12.21
C GLU A 142 23.36 6.56 11.28
N GLY A 143 23.68 7.18 10.13
CA GLY A 143 24.58 6.60 9.13
C GLY A 143 23.95 5.50 8.26
N SER A 144 22.65 5.25 8.33
CA SER A 144 21.99 4.27 7.46
C SER A 144 22.02 4.69 5.98
N ASP A 145 22.10 3.68 5.10
CA ASP A 145 22.10 3.89 3.65
C ASP A 145 20.80 4.57 3.19
N ASP A 146 19.66 4.24 3.79
CA ASP A 146 18.36 4.84 3.45
C ASP A 146 18.38 6.36 3.61
N LEU A 147 18.91 6.89 4.73
CA LEU A 147 19.02 8.34 4.93
C LEU A 147 19.91 9.00 3.87
N LYS A 148 21.03 8.34 3.52
CA LYS A 148 21.95 8.84 2.52
C LYS A 148 21.29 8.93 1.14
N TYR A 149 20.70 7.83 0.67
CA TYR A 149 20.10 7.79 -0.68
C TYR A 149 18.82 8.63 -0.76
N ALA A 150 18.02 8.67 0.31
CA ALA A 150 16.86 9.55 0.37
C ALA A 150 17.24 11.03 0.20
N ARG A 151 18.32 11.47 0.83
CA ARG A 151 18.84 12.84 0.70
C ARG A 151 19.30 13.16 -0.74
N GLU A 152 19.97 12.21 -1.38
CA GLU A 152 20.42 12.36 -2.79
C GLU A 152 19.20 12.51 -3.72
N VAL A 153 18.19 11.65 -3.57
CA VAL A 153 16.97 11.70 -4.37
C VAL A 153 16.18 12.98 -4.08
N ALA A 154 16.00 13.34 -2.81
CA ALA A 154 15.29 14.56 -2.43
C ALA A 154 15.93 15.83 -2.99
N SER A 155 17.25 15.90 -2.97
CA SER A 155 18.02 17.00 -3.58
C SER A 155 17.80 17.06 -5.10
N HIS A 156 17.82 15.90 -5.79
CA HIS A 156 17.57 15.82 -7.23
C HIS A 156 16.15 16.25 -7.60
N LEU A 157 15.17 15.85 -6.81
CA LEU A 157 13.75 16.18 -7.02
C LEU A 157 13.38 17.59 -6.55
N ASN A 158 14.26 18.26 -5.81
CA ASN A 158 14.01 19.54 -5.18
C ASN A 158 12.76 19.53 -4.29
N THR A 159 12.75 18.61 -3.30
CA THR A 159 11.69 18.46 -2.30
C THR A 159 12.09 19.07 -0.96
N LEU A 160 11.10 19.32 -0.09
CA LEU A 160 11.35 19.70 1.32
C LEU A 160 11.59 18.40 2.11
N HIS A 161 12.85 18.03 2.28
CA HIS A 161 13.22 16.73 2.86
C HIS A 161 13.47 16.81 4.36
N TYR A 162 12.90 15.84 5.09
CA TYR A 162 13.05 15.69 6.53
C TYR A 162 13.57 14.30 6.87
N GLU A 163 14.68 14.26 7.60
CA GLU A 163 15.29 13.02 8.08
C GLU A 163 14.96 12.83 9.56
N ILE A 164 14.38 11.69 9.90
CA ILE A 164 14.08 11.31 11.27
C ILE A 164 15.13 10.29 11.69
N VAL A 165 16.15 10.78 12.39
CA VAL A 165 17.20 9.92 12.94
C VAL A 165 16.72 9.38 14.29
N VAL A 166 16.65 8.07 14.41
CA VAL A 166 16.18 7.36 15.60
C VAL A 166 17.26 6.41 16.09
N THR A 167 17.17 6.03 17.36
CA THR A 167 18.05 5.02 17.94
C THR A 167 17.40 3.64 17.90
N GLU A 168 18.22 2.59 18.05
CA GLU A 168 17.74 1.22 18.21
C GLU A 168 16.76 1.11 19.39
N LYS A 169 16.99 1.86 20.47
CA LYS A 169 16.10 1.91 21.62
C LYS A 169 14.73 2.49 21.25
N ASP A 170 14.67 3.53 20.40
CA ASP A 170 13.41 4.11 19.94
C ASP A 170 12.60 3.09 19.15
N PHE A 171 13.24 2.34 18.23
CA PHE A 171 12.60 1.25 17.50
C PHE A 171 12.04 0.18 18.43
N LEU A 172 12.84 -0.31 19.37
CA LEU A 172 12.41 -1.36 20.29
C LEU A 172 11.31 -0.89 21.23
N SER A 173 11.37 0.34 21.72
CA SER A 173 10.35 0.90 22.62
C SER A 173 9.00 1.14 21.95
N ALA A 174 8.97 1.31 20.63
CA ALA A 174 7.74 1.51 19.86
C ALA A 174 6.97 0.20 19.61
N ILE A 175 7.61 -0.98 19.70
CA ILE A 175 7.00 -2.27 19.36
C ILE A 175 5.66 -2.52 20.05
N PRO A 176 5.49 -2.35 21.38
CA PRO A 176 4.20 -2.60 22.04
C PRO A 176 3.06 -1.73 21.49
N GLU A 177 3.37 -0.46 21.21
CA GLU A 177 2.39 0.47 20.64
C GLU A 177 2.05 0.10 19.20
N VAL A 178 3.06 -0.29 18.41
CA VAL A 178 2.86 -0.73 17.02
C VAL A 178 1.93 -1.95 16.99
N ILE A 179 2.19 -2.99 17.80
CA ILE A 179 1.33 -4.18 17.91
C ILE A 179 -0.13 -3.76 18.18
N ARG A 180 -0.34 -2.84 19.10
CA ARG A 180 -1.67 -2.34 19.44
C ARG A 180 -2.32 -1.59 18.28
N LYS A 181 -1.55 -0.77 17.53
CA LYS A 181 -2.06 0.06 16.43
C LYS A 181 -2.37 -0.75 15.18
N ILE A 182 -1.51 -1.67 14.81
CA ILE A 182 -1.71 -2.52 13.62
C ILE A 182 -2.59 -3.74 13.90
N GLU A 183 -2.90 -4.02 15.16
CA GLU A 183 -3.73 -5.15 15.59
C GLU A 183 -3.17 -6.51 15.11
N SER A 184 -1.86 -6.62 15.05
CA SER A 184 -1.14 -7.83 14.66
C SER A 184 0.10 -8.02 15.52
N TYR A 185 0.45 -9.27 15.81
CA TYR A 185 1.67 -9.67 16.49
C TYR A 185 2.56 -10.57 15.61
N ASP A 186 2.24 -10.65 14.31
CA ASP A 186 3.14 -11.32 13.36
C ASP A 186 4.47 -10.59 13.30
N THR A 187 5.55 -11.34 13.48
CA THR A 187 6.91 -10.80 13.63
C THR A 187 7.33 -9.94 12.43
N THR A 188 7.05 -10.40 11.21
CA THR A 188 7.44 -9.69 9.99
C THR A 188 6.66 -8.39 9.84
N THR A 189 5.34 -8.45 10.05
CA THR A 189 4.45 -7.30 9.98
C THR A 189 4.82 -6.26 11.04
N VAL A 190 5.04 -6.66 12.29
CA VAL A 190 5.43 -5.75 13.38
C VAL A 190 6.76 -5.08 13.06
N ARG A 191 7.79 -5.85 12.70
CA ARG A 191 9.13 -5.33 12.40
C ARG A 191 9.08 -4.26 11.30
N ALA A 192 8.36 -4.53 10.22
CA ALA A 192 8.24 -3.60 9.10
C ALA A 192 7.36 -2.38 9.42
N SER A 193 6.42 -2.51 10.36
CA SER A 193 5.51 -1.43 10.74
C SER A 193 6.13 -0.38 11.66
N VAL A 194 7.20 -0.71 12.39
CA VAL A 194 7.79 0.23 13.38
C VAL A 194 8.26 1.51 12.70
N GLY A 195 9.01 1.40 11.60
CA GLY A 195 9.48 2.57 10.84
C GLY A 195 8.30 3.38 10.28
N ASN A 196 7.32 2.71 9.68
CA ASN A 196 6.13 3.37 9.13
C ASN A 196 5.34 4.12 10.21
N TYR A 197 5.19 3.54 11.39
CA TYR A 197 4.51 4.18 12.51
C TYR A 197 5.28 5.41 13.03
N LEU A 198 6.59 5.26 13.27
CA LEU A 198 7.41 6.35 13.82
C LEU A 198 7.48 7.55 12.87
N VAL A 199 7.69 7.33 11.56
CA VAL A 199 7.70 8.40 10.57
C VAL A 199 6.31 9.06 10.46
N SER A 200 5.24 8.27 10.48
CA SER A 200 3.87 8.79 10.43
C SER A 200 3.50 9.61 11.66
N LYS A 201 3.93 9.17 12.83
CA LYS A 201 3.77 9.92 14.07
C LYS A 201 4.48 11.28 13.98
N TYR A 202 5.74 11.30 13.54
CA TYR A 202 6.49 12.53 13.34
C TYR A 202 5.77 13.48 12.35
N ILE A 203 5.31 12.99 11.21
CA ILE A 203 4.58 13.78 10.21
C ILE A 203 3.31 14.37 10.83
N SER A 204 2.54 13.57 11.54
CA SER A 204 1.29 14.01 12.18
C SER A 204 1.50 15.13 13.21
N GLU A 205 2.64 15.11 13.91
CA GLU A 205 2.98 16.09 14.96
C GLU A 205 3.66 17.36 14.41
N ASN A 206 4.35 17.27 13.26
CA ASN A 206 5.24 18.34 12.77
C ASN A 206 4.84 18.91 11.39
N SER A 207 3.85 18.33 10.71
CA SER A 207 3.43 18.76 9.38
C SER A 207 1.91 18.95 9.28
N SER A 208 1.51 19.79 8.34
CA SER A 208 0.11 19.90 7.92
C SER A 208 -0.33 18.83 6.94
N ALA A 209 0.60 18.01 6.41
CA ALA A 209 0.31 16.93 5.49
C ALA A 209 -0.68 15.92 6.10
N LYS A 210 -1.62 15.46 5.27
CA LYS A 210 -2.62 14.46 5.65
C LYS A 210 -2.66 13.28 4.70
N VAL A 211 -2.14 13.45 3.50
CA VAL A 211 -2.07 12.41 2.48
C VAL A 211 -0.60 12.03 2.28
N ILE A 212 -0.32 10.75 2.45
CA ILE A 212 1.05 10.21 2.43
C ILE A 212 1.17 9.21 1.28
N PHE A 213 2.01 9.52 0.31
CA PHE A 213 2.34 8.62 -0.77
C PHE A 213 3.52 7.73 -0.39
N ASN A 214 3.46 6.47 -0.79
CA ASN A 214 4.54 5.50 -0.62
C ASN A 214 4.66 4.56 -1.83
N GLY A 215 5.72 3.74 -1.86
CA GLY A 215 6.06 2.81 -2.93
C GLY A 215 5.54 1.39 -2.71
N ASP A 216 4.67 1.14 -1.74
CA ASP A 216 4.21 -0.22 -1.43
C ASP A 216 3.44 -0.85 -2.61
N GLY A 217 3.63 -2.14 -2.79
CA GLY A 217 3.03 -2.93 -3.86
C GLY A 217 3.89 -3.07 -5.12
N ALA A 218 5.01 -2.36 -5.21
CA ALA A 218 5.90 -2.44 -6.37
C ALA A 218 6.54 -3.83 -6.51
N ASP A 219 7.08 -4.35 -5.43
CA ASP A 219 7.75 -5.67 -5.42
C ASP A 219 6.79 -6.81 -5.78
N GLU A 220 5.55 -6.75 -5.29
CA GLU A 220 4.52 -7.74 -5.59
C GLU A 220 4.05 -7.64 -7.04
N LEU A 221 3.93 -6.42 -7.55
CA LEU A 221 3.46 -6.18 -8.92
C LEU A 221 4.52 -6.55 -9.96
N MET A 222 5.79 -6.24 -9.68
CA MET A 222 6.89 -6.34 -10.64
C MET A 222 7.92 -7.42 -10.31
N GLY A 223 7.69 -8.21 -9.27
CA GLY A 223 8.60 -9.29 -8.88
C GLY A 223 9.94 -8.79 -8.35
N GLY A 224 9.95 -7.74 -7.55
CA GLY A 224 11.17 -7.08 -7.05
C GLY A 224 11.93 -7.86 -5.99
N TYR A 225 11.32 -8.85 -5.33
CA TYR A 225 11.99 -9.64 -4.30
C TYR A 225 13.06 -10.57 -4.88
N LEU A 226 14.20 -10.67 -4.22
CA LEU A 226 15.33 -11.50 -4.69
C LEU A 226 14.97 -12.96 -4.98
N TYR A 227 13.99 -13.52 -4.28
CA TYR A 227 13.61 -14.91 -4.52
C TYR A 227 12.93 -15.15 -5.87
N PHE A 228 12.43 -14.11 -6.55
CA PHE A 228 11.89 -14.22 -7.90
C PHE A 228 12.92 -14.72 -8.93
N HIS A 229 14.23 -14.53 -8.66
CA HIS A 229 15.29 -15.15 -9.47
C HIS A 229 15.27 -16.68 -9.48
N LYS A 230 14.49 -17.31 -8.59
CA LYS A 230 14.32 -18.76 -8.54
C LYS A 230 13.11 -19.25 -9.33
N ALA A 231 12.33 -18.36 -9.93
CA ALA A 231 11.21 -18.75 -10.78
C ALA A 231 11.74 -19.57 -11.98
N GLU A 232 11.17 -20.74 -12.21
CA GLU A 232 11.63 -21.66 -13.25
C GLU A 232 11.30 -21.13 -14.65
N ASP A 233 10.17 -20.43 -14.76
CA ASP A 233 9.69 -19.85 -16.01
C ASP A 233 8.82 -18.59 -15.78
N PRO A 234 8.47 -17.84 -16.83
CA PRO A 234 7.63 -16.66 -16.73
C PRO A 234 6.22 -16.90 -16.16
N ILE A 235 5.70 -18.13 -16.28
CA ILE A 235 4.35 -18.47 -15.78
C ILE A 235 4.38 -18.58 -14.26
N GLU A 236 5.38 -19.26 -13.71
CA GLU A 236 5.57 -19.37 -12.27
C GLU A 236 5.85 -18.00 -11.66
N PHE A 237 6.61 -17.15 -12.35
CA PHE A 237 6.82 -15.75 -11.96
C PHE A 237 5.48 -14.98 -11.87
N ASP A 238 4.65 -15.02 -12.91
CA ASP A 238 3.35 -14.34 -12.94
C ASP A 238 2.39 -14.89 -11.87
N LYS A 239 2.34 -16.21 -11.68
CA LYS A 239 1.54 -16.82 -10.62
C LYS A 239 1.92 -16.32 -9.24
N GLU A 240 3.21 -16.17 -8.98
CA GLU A 240 3.68 -15.68 -7.69
C GLU A 240 3.34 -14.21 -7.48
N CYS A 241 3.51 -13.34 -8.49
CA CYS A 241 3.05 -11.95 -8.41
C CYS A 241 1.56 -11.88 -8.08
N ARG A 242 0.73 -12.69 -8.74
CA ARG A 242 -0.72 -12.74 -8.48
C ARG A 242 -1.04 -13.25 -7.08
N ARG A 243 -0.32 -14.28 -6.63
CA ARG A 243 -0.48 -14.79 -5.27
C ARG A 243 -0.19 -13.71 -4.24
N LEU A 244 0.92 -12.98 -4.41
CA LEU A 244 1.29 -11.88 -3.52
C LEU A 244 0.24 -10.77 -3.54
N LEU A 245 -0.16 -10.29 -4.71
CA LEU A 245 -1.18 -9.25 -4.84
C LEU A 245 -2.53 -9.67 -4.24
N SER A 246 -2.92 -10.94 -4.36
CA SER A 246 -4.17 -11.43 -3.77
C SER A 246 -4.14 -11.43 -2.23
N HIS A 247 -2.96 -11.55 -1.63
CA HIS A 247 -2.77 -11.60 -0.18
C HIS A 247 -2.21 -10.31 0.42
N ILE A 248 -1.85 -9.31 -0.39
CA ILE A 248 -1.17 -8.09 0.06
C ILE A 248 -1.90 -7.36 1.19
N HIS A 249 -3.21 -7.51 1.26
CA HIS A 249 -4.06 -6.94 2.31
C HIS A 249 -3.81 -7.53 3.70
N PHE A 250 -3.11 -8.66 3.80
CA PHE A 250 -2.73 -9.27 5.09
C PHE A 250 -1.38 -8.79 5.60
N PHE A 251 -0.54 -8.19 4.76
CA PHE A 251 0.81 -7.77 5.13
C PHE A 251 1.14 -6.33 4.72
N ASP A 252 1.57 -6.04 3.51
CA ASP A 252 2.09 -4.70 3.17
C ASP A 252 1.04 -3.61 3.22
N VAL A 253 -0.13 -3.82 2.63
CA VAL A 253 -1.24 -2.85 2.69
C VAL A 253 -1.76 -2.71 4.12
N LEU A 254 -1.90 -3.84 4.86
CA LEU A 254 -2.31 -3.78 6.26
C LEU A 254 -1.34 -2.95 7.09
N ARG A 255 -0.03 -3.18 6.91
CA ARG A 255 1.05 -2.48 7.57
C ARG A 255 0.98 -0.97 7.32
N SER A 256 0.98 -0.59 6.04
CA SER A 256 0.93 0.82 5.65
C SER A 256 -0.34 1.50 6.09
N ASP A 257 -1.49 0.91 5.79
CA ASP A 257 -2.79 1.49 6.14
C ASP A 257 -2.92 1.70 7.65
N LYS A 258 -2.72 0.66 8.46
CA LYS A 258 -2.90 0.76 9.91
C LYS A 258 -1.85 1.63 10.59
N SER A 259 -0.59 1.56 10.18
CA SER A 259 0.46 2.39 10.77
C SER A 259 0.22 3.88 10.50
N ILE A 260 -0.04 4.23 9.23
CA ILE A 260 -0.24 5.61 8.79
C ILE A 260 -1.57 6.16 9.31
N ALA A 261 -2.67 5.41 9.15
CA ALA A 261 -4.00 5.81 9.59
C ALA A 261 -4.10 5.96 11.11
N SER A 262 -3.34 5.18 11.88
CA SER A 262 -3.31 5.30 13.35
C SER A 262 -2.77 6.66 13.85
N CYS A 263 -2.08 7.39 12.98
CA CYS A 263 -1.58 8.74 13.22
C CYS A 263 -2.48 9.84 12.62
N GLY A 264 -3.67 9.50 12.11
CA GLY A 264 -4.61 10.43 11.49
C GLY A 264 -4.17 10.90 10.09
N LEU A 265 -3.43 10.08 9.38
CA LEU A 265 -2.96 10.30 8.01
C LEU A 265 -3.60 9.28 7.07
N GLU A 266 -3.59 9.56 5.75
CA GLU A 266 -4.12 8.68 4.71
C GLU A 266 -2.98 8.18 3.81
N ALA A 267 -2.78 6.87 3.75
CA ALA A 267 -1.82 6.25 2.84
C ALA A 267 -2.36 6.18 1.41
N ARG A 268 -1.52 6.48 0.43
CA ARG A 268 -1.80 6.30 -1.01
C ARG A 268 -0.69 5.52 -1.69
N THR A 269 -1.06 4.41 -2.32
CA THR A 269 -0.17 3.43 -2.93
C THR A 269 -0.44 3.35 -4.45
N PRO A 270 0.19 4.21 -5.28
CA PRO A 270 -0.09 4.26 -6.73
C PRO A 270 0.14 2.95 -7.48
N PHE A 271 1.09 2.11 -7.05
CA PHE A 271 1.33 0.80 -7.67
C PHE A 271 0.13 -0.15 -7.57
N LEU A 272 -0.80 0.12 -6.65
CA LEU A 272 -1.99 -0.70 -6.42
C LEU A 272 -3.29 -0.04 -6.94
N ASP A 273 -3.18 0.81 -7.96
CA ASP A 273 -4.35 1.48 -8.57
C ASP A 273 -5.22 0.52 -9.41
#